data_df8782fe0353ec073f0fad93878f7482
#
_entry.id   df8782fe0353ec073f0fad93878f7482
#
_cell.length_a   1.000
_cell.length_b   1.000
_cell.length_c   1.000
_cell.angle_alpha   90.00
_cell.angle_beta   90.00
_cell.angle_gamma   90.00
#
_symmetry.space_group_name_H-M   'P 1'
#
loop_
_entity.id
_entity.type
_entity.pdbx_description
1 polymer ?
#
loop_
_entity_poly.entity_id
_entity_poly.type
_entity_poly.pdbx_seq_one_letter_code
_entity_poly.pdbx_strand_id
1 'polypeptide(L)'
;MRTTGRRLAVAALLLAAAIAAQAQCRFKRIATIPIEWRDDRLTLDGSINGTPLRMAVDTGAMQTVVSGALSERLKLTPAHVNNVQFGLGGRSEMSMARLDEFSLGRFQWNHMKVAIVWQAHGLPDVLVGAPLLFGRDIELTDKAIAYYSAEGCDDAPLGYWADDVPWLAMAPSKDGDARVSVTVQVNGVPVRALVDSGAPASILDADVARRLGFHPEDPALVVGGMGGIGDHLNTVSVITLDSVAIGPEVVHKARIAVADMWGSVRADLRPSEREELLADSDHMILGADFIRAHHLLFANSQRRLYFSYLGGEVFSAPKPQDAVARPASAP
;
A
#
# COMPACT_ATOMS: atom_id res chain seq x y z
N MET A 1 -36.90 45.95 38.16
CA MET A 1 -36.66 45.51 36.78
C MET A 1 -35.21 45.78 36.30
N ARG A 2 -34.15 45.30 36.98
CA ARG A 2 -32.75 45.52 36.59
C ARG A 2 -31.88 44.24 36.59
N THR A 3 -32.48 43.06 36.81
CA THR A 3 -31.70 41.80 36.93
C THR A 3 -31.75 40.88 35.71
N THR A 4 -32.71 41.09 34.79
CA THR A 4 -32.88 40.23 33.58
C THR A 4 -31.90 40.57 32.46
N GLY A 5 -31.51 41.83 32.30
CA GLY A 5 -30.57 42.25 31.23
C GLY A 5 -29.13 41.73 31.41
N ARG A 6 -28.70 41.57 32.69
CA ARG A 6 -27.33 41.13 33.01
C ARG A 6 -27.10 39.63 32.78
N ARG A 7 -28.15 38.80 32.92
CA ARG A 7 -28.11 37.35 32.66
C ARG A 7 -28.11 37.02 31.18
N LEU A 8 -28.79 37.81 30.35
CA LEU A 8 -28.78 37.66 28.89
C LEU A 8 -27.45 38.05 28.26
N ALA A 9 -26.79 39.10 28.77
CA ALA A 9 -25.47 39.51 28.27
C ALA A 9 -24.36 38.51 28.62
N VAL A 10 -24.41 37.87 29.79
CA VAL A 10 -23.44 36.82 30.17
C VAL A 10 -23.66 35.54 29.37
N ALA A 11 -24.93 35.17 29.09
CA ALA A 11 -25.24 34.02 28.27
C ALA A 11 -24.79 34.21 26.80
N ALA A 12 -24.95 35.41 26.25
CA ALA A 12 -24.48 35.72 24.88
C ALA A 12 -22.95 35.76 24.78
N LEU A 13 -22.22 36.20 25.80
CA LEU A 13 -20.76 36.18 25.86
C LEU A 13 -20.23 34.75 26.00
N LEU A 14 -20.89 33.87 26.74
CA LEU A 14 -20.51 32.46 26.87
C LEU A 14 -20.78 31.67 25.59
N LEU A 15 -21.85 31.97 24.83
CA LEU A 15 -22.09 31.38 23.51
C LEU A 15 -21.06 31.86 22.47
N ALA A 16 -20.69 33.14 22.48
CA ALA A 16 -19.66 33.68 21.59
C ALA A 16 -18.26 33.09 21.86
N ALA A 17 -17.94 32.80 23.14
CA ALA A 17 -16.67 32.16 23.52
C ALA A 17 -16.62 30.65 23.11
N ALA A 18 -17.78 29.98 23.07
CA ALA A 18 -17.87 28.59 22.63
C ALA A 18 -17.65 28.42 21.09
N ILE A 19 -17.97 29.45 20.30
CA ILE A 19 -17.78 29.45 18.85
C ILE A 19 -16.31 29.74 18.48
N ALA A 20 -15.50 30.33 19.36
CA ALA A 20 -14.13 30.72 19.10
C ALA A 20 -13.11 29.56 19.30
N ALA A 21 -13.55 28.40 19.76
CA ALA A 21 -12.67 27.23 20.03
C ALA A 21 -12.77 26.12 18.99
N GLN A 22 -13.21 26.41 17.77
CA GLN A 22 -12.94 25.48 16.66
C GLN A 22 -11.43 25.56 16.37
N ALA A 23 -10.71 24.53 16.77
CA ALA A 23 -9.31 24.40 16.46
C ALA A 23 -9.13 24.56 14.95
N GLN A 24 -8.47 25.63 14.53
CA GLN A 24 -8.21 25.88 13.12
C GLN A 24 -7.34 24.73 12.61
N CYS A 25 -7.79 24.01 11.60
CA CYS A 25 -7.01 22.95 10.97
C CYS A 25 -5.64 23.48 10.57
N ARG A 26 -4.60 22.81 11.06
CA ARG A 26 -3.20 23.04 10.67
C ARG A 26 -2.68 21.82 9.92
N PHE A 27 -2.70 21.88 8.59
CA PHE A 27 -2.11 20.87 7.73
C PHE A 27 -0.77 21.39 7.20
N LYS A 28 0.34 20.88 7.75
CA LYS A 28 1.68 21.40 7.48
C LYS A 28 2.61 20.33 6.93
N ARG A 29 3.24 20.61 5.79
CA ARG A 29 4.31 19.78 5.23
C ARG A 29 5.55 19.86 6.13
N ILE A 30 6.05 18.70 6.58
CA ILE A 30 7.20 18.57 7.48
C ILE A 30 8.43 18.03 6.77
N ALA A 31 8.26 17.26 5.69
CA ALA A 31 9.36 16.72 4.90
C ALA A 31 8.90 16.42 3.47
N THR A 32 9.85 16.36 2.57
CA THR A 32 9.67 15.86 1.21
C THR A 32 10.87 15.00 0.86
N ILE A 33 10.62 13.79 0.34
CA ILE A 33 11.65 12.87 -0.15
C ILE A 33 11.42 12.70 -1.65
N PRO A 34 12.40 13.04 -2.50
CA PRO A 34 12.32 12.78 -3.93
C PRO A 34 12.21 11.28 -4.20
N ILE A 35 11.42 10.93 -5.20
CA ILE A 35 11.24 9.56 -5.67
C ILE A 35 11.56 9.46 -7.16
N GLU A 36 11.79 8.24 -7.60
CA GLU A 36 12.02 7.92 -9.01
C GLU A 36 11.34 6.59 -9.34
N TRP A 37 10.65 6.54 -10.46
CA TRP A 37 10.11 5.31 -10.99
C TRP A 37 11.17 4.56 -11.80
N ARG A 38 11.51 3.34 -11.37
CA ARG A 38 12.45 2.45 -12.04
C ARG A 38 11.85 1.06 -12.16
N ASP A 39 11.82 0.51 -13.36
CA ASP A 39 11.28 -0.84 -13.63
C ASP A 39 9.90 -1.05 -12.99
N ASP A 40 9.00 -0.08 -13.19
CA ASP A 40 7.66 -0.02 -12.61
C ASP A 40 7.59 -0.05 -11.06
N ARG A 41 8.70 0.27 -10.39
CA ARG A 41 8.79 0.38 -8.93
C ARG A 41 9.06 1.80 -8.49
N LEU A 42 8.39 2.20 -7.44
CA LEU A 42 8.66 3.45 -6.75
C LEU A 42 9.94 3.31 -5.94
N THR A 43 10.94 4.16 -6.20
CA THR A 43 12.24 4.08 -5.51
C THR A 43 12.64 5.44 -4.92
N LEU A 44 13.45 5.38 -3.87
CA LEU A 44 14.05 6.55 -3.22
C LEU A 44 15.47 6.25 -2.74
N ASP A 45 16.22 7.28 -2.43
CA ASP A 45 17.55 7.16 -1.84
C ASP A 45 17.50 7.12 -0.32
N GLY A 46 18.29 6.23 0.26
CA GLY A 46 18.46 6.09 1.70
C GLY A 46 19.82 5.50 2.04
N SER A 47 20.03 5.13 3.30
CA SER A 47 21.24 4.40 3.72
C SER A 47 20.96 3.40 4.84
N ILE A 48 21.80 2.38 4.90
CA ILE A 48 21.87 1.43 6.01
C ILE A 48 23.31 1.44 6.56
N ASN A 49 23.45 1.74 7.84
CA ASN A 49 24.75 1.80 8.53
C ASN A 49 25.76 2.67 7.75
N GLY A 50 25.33 3.82 7.25
CA GLY A 50 26.14 4.74 6.45
C GLY A 50 26.36 4.33 4.97
N THR A 51 25.92 3.14 4.54
CA THR A 51 26.04 2.70 3.14
C THR A 51 24.85 3.25 2.34
N PRO A 52 25.07 4.12 1.33
CA PRO A 52 24.01 4.62 0.45
C PRO A 52 23.40 3.50 -0.38
N LEU A 53 22.08 3.52 -0.50
CA LEU A 53 21.30 2.50 -1.21
C LEU A 53 20.11 3.14 -1.93
N ARG A 54 19.77 2.57 -3.09
CA ARG A 54 18.47 2.79 -3.72
C ARG A 54 17.50 1.77 -3.14
N MET A 55 16.38 2.23 -2.59
CA MET A 55 15.40 1.42 -1.90
C MET A 55 14.06 1.50 -2.62
N ALA A 56 13.35 0.39 -2.74
CA ALA A 56 11.98 0.38 -3.23
C ALA A 56 11.01 0.74 -2.12
N VAL A 57 9.99 1.52 -2.45
CA VAL A 57 8.87 1.85 -1.56
C VAL A 57 7.77 0.82 -1.76
N ASP A 58 7.35 0.18 -0.69
CA ASP A 58 6.35 -0.89 -0.71
C ASP A 58 5.27 -0.59 0.34
N THR A 59 4.18 0.05 -0.11
CA THR A 59 3.05 0.39 0.75
C THR A 59 2.21 -0.83 1.12
N GLY A 60 2.40 -1.96 0.44
CA GLY A 60 1.79 -3.25 0.73
C GLY A 60 2.59 -4.14 1.69
N ALA A 61 3.83 -3.77 2.04
CA ALA A 61 4.65 -4.55 2.97
C ALA A 61 4.37 -4.20 4.43
N MET A 62 4.08 -5.21 5.25
CA MET A 62 3.82 -5.07 6.70
C MET A 62 5.06 -4.59 7.48
N GLN A 63 6.25 -4.71 6.92
CA GLN A 63 7.52 -4.30 7.55
C GLN A 63 8.58 -4.00 6.50
N THR A 64 9.61 -3.26 6.90
CA THR A 64 10.78 -3.04 6.05
C THR A 64 11.58 -4.34 5.94
N VAL A 65 11.95 -4.68 4.71
CA VAL A 65 12.62 -5.93 4.36
C VAL A 65 13.97 -5.63 3.71
N VAL A 66 14.98 -6.41 4.05
CA VAL A 66 16.30 -6.43 3.42
C VAL A 66 16.52 -7.80 2.78
N SER A 67 17.04 -7.85 1.57
CA SER A 67 17.38 -9.12 0.91
C SER A 67 18.53 -9.82 1.65
N GLY A 68 18.52 -11.17 1.64
CA GLY A 68 19.64 -11.95 2.19
C GLY A 68 20.97 -11.55 1.58
N ALA A 69 21.03 -11.33 0.26
CA ALA A 69 22.23 -10.91 -0.46
C ALA A 69 22.77 -9.55 0.05
N LEU A 70 21.90 -8.58 0.29
CA LEU A 70 22.31 -7.30 0.90
C LEU A 70 22.75 -7.49 2.35
N SER A 71 22.05 -8.33 3.11
CA SER A 71 22.41 -8.64 4.49
C SER A 71 23.83 -9.17 4.59
N GLU A 72 24.24 -10.08 3.68
CA GLU A 72 25.59 -10.60 3.59
C GLU A 72 26.61 -9.51 3.21
N ARG A 73 26.31 -8.71 2.19
CA ARG A 73 27.18 -7.59 1.75
C ARG A 73 27.45 -6.58 2.85
N LEU A 74 26.42 -6.25 3.64
CA LEU A 74 26.51 -5.32 4.75
C LEU A 74 26.98 -5.97 6.05
N LYS A 75 27.24 -7.29 6.03
CA LYS A 75 27.66 -8.08 7.20
C LYS A 75 26.72 -7.89 8.40
N LEU A 76 25.41 -7.82 8.12
CA LEU A 76 24.41 -7.78 9.18
C LEU A 76 24.46 -9.10 9.96
N THR A 77 24.05 -9.06 11.21
CA THR A 77 23.96 -10.27 12.07
C THR A 77 22.51 -10.68 12.19
N PRO A 78 22.00 -11.58 11.34
CA PRO A 78 20.62 -12.05 11.44
C PRO A 78 20.43 -12.93 12.67
N ALA A 79 19.38 -12.67 13.42
CA ALA A 79 18.90 -13.56 14.48
C ALA A 79 17.73 -14.36 13.92
N HIS A 80 17.78 -15.68 14.06
CA HIS A 80 16.67 -16.54 13.68
C HIS A 80 15.45 -16.23 14.57
N VAL A 81 14.30 -16.08 13.94
CA VAL A 81 13.00 -15.94 14.60
C VAL A 81 12.08 -17.03 14.09
N ASN A 82 11.39 -17.71 15.01
CA ASN A 82 10.38 -18.72 14.63
C ASN A 82 9.15 -18.01 14.05
N ASN A 83 9.35 -17.26 12.99
CA ASN A 83 8.30 -16.53 12.32
C ASN A 83 8.43 -16.72 10.81
N VAL A 84 7.29 -16.77 10.15
CA VAL A 84 7.20 -16.88 8.70
C VAL A 84 6.52 -15.66 8.15
N GLN A 85 6.91 -15.25 6.97
CA GLN A 85 6.24 -14.20 6.22
C GLN A 85 5.55 -14.83 5.02
N PHE A 86 4.34 -14.36 4.75
CA PHE A 86 3.61 -14.70 3.54
C PHE A 86 3.66 -13.52 2.57
N GLY A 87 3.92 -13.83 1.32
CA GLY A 87 3.82 -12.89 0.21
C GLY A 87 3.16 -13.56 -0.99
N LEU A 88 3.13 -12.91 -2.13
CA LEU A 88 2.57 -13.49 -3.36
C LEU A 88 3.29 -14.78 -3.80
N GLY A 89 4.58 -14.93 -3.46
CA GLY A 89 5.34 -16.17 -3.70
C GLY A 89 5.13 -17.24 -2.63
N GLY A 90 4.22 -17.05 -1.68
CA GLY A 90 3.94 -18.02 -0.62
C GLY A 90 4.70 -17.76 0.66
N ARG A 91 5.01 -18.83 1.37
CA ARG A 91 5.70 -18.82 2.65
C ARG A 91 7.21 -18.58 2.44
N SER A 92 7.79 -17.71 3.27
CA SER A 92 9.24 -17.54 3.37
C SER A 92 9.69 -17.57 4.83
N GLU A 93 10.81 -18.21 5.09
CA GLU A 93 11.49 -18.08 6.38
C GLU A 93 12.07 -16.69 6.52
N MET A 94 11.99 -16.15 7.72
CA MET A 94 12.39 -14.81 8.05
C MET A 94 13.43 -14.84 9.18
N SER A 95 14.46 -14.02 9.03
CA SER A 95 15.35 -13.65 10.12
C SER A 95 15.17 -12.18 10.43
N MET A 96 15.57 -11.75 11.63
CA MET A 96 15.58 -10.34 12.00
C MET A 96 17.01 -9.86 12.18
N ALA A 97 17.33 -8.68 11.66
CA ALA A 97 18.58 -8.01 11.98
C ALA A 97 18.31 -6.65 12.62
N ARG A 98 19.24 -6.20 13.45
CA ARG A 98 19.25 -4.84 14.00
C ARG A 98 20.22 -4.01 13.18
N LEU A 99 19.75 -2.90 12.67
CA LEU A 99 20.56 -1.88 12.01
C LEU A 99 21.01 -0.87 13.06
N ASP A 100 22.24 -0.41 13.01
CA ASP A 100 22.70 0.69 13.86
C ASP A 100 22.03 1.99 13.42
N GLU A 101 21.96 2.21 12.10
CA GLU A 101 21.34 3.36 11.47
C GLU A 101 20.57 2.97 10.22
N PHE A 102 19.40 3.56 10.05
CA PHE A 102 18.61 3.52 8.81
C PHE A 102 18.16 4.95 8.47
N SER A 103 18.35 5.40 7.25
CA SER A 103 17.93 6.74 6.84
C SER A 103 17.12 6.77 5.55
N LEU A 104 16.13 7.69 5.49
CA LEU A 104 15.35 8.04 4.30
C LEU A 104 15.27 9.55 4.20
N GLY A 105 15.91 10.14 3.21
CA GLY A 105 15.97 11.59 3.08
C GLY A 105 16.50 12.22 4.38
N ARG A 106 15.66 13.03 5.06
CA ARG A 106 16.02 13.67 6.33
C ARG A 106 15.70 12.86 7.58
N PHE A 107 14.99 11.74 7.42
CA PHE A 107 14.61 10.89 8.55
C PHE A 107 15.71 9.88 8.85
N GLN A 108 15.96 9.67 10.14
CA GLN A 108 16.93 8.71 10.63
C GLN A 108 16.35 7.93 11.80
N TRP A 109 16.55 6.62 11.77
CA TRP A 109 16.18 5.68 12.83
C TRP A 109 17.43 4.96 13.30
N ASN A 110 17.66 4.99 14.61
CA ASN A 110 18.76 4.25 15.22
C ASN A 110 18.24 2.94 15.81
N HIS A 111 19.04 1.90 15.70
CA HIS A 111 18.76 0.59 16.28
C HIS A 111 17.45 -0.04 15.77
N MET A 112 17.10 0.22 14.53
CA MET A 112 15.92 -0.31 13.89
C MET A 112 16.04 -1.81 13.63
N LYS A 113 14.95 -2.56 13.86
CA LYS A 113 14.86 -3.96 13.46
C LYS A 113 14.25 -4.05 12.07
N VAL A 114 14.86 -4.88 11.22
CA VAL A 114 14.37 -5.18 9.86
C VAL A 114 14.26 -6.69 9.66
N ALA A 115 13.34 -7.09 8.81
CA ALA A 115 13.25 -8.47 8.35
C ALA A 115 14.32 -8.75 7.28
N ILE A 116 14.95 -9.91 7.37
CA ILE A 116 15.80 -10.45 6.31
C ILE A 116 15.04 -11.57 5.61
N VAL A 117 14.85 -11.43 4.31
CA VAL A 117 14.17 -12.43 3.46
C VAL A 117 15.21 -13.07 2.54
N TRP A 118 15.28 -14.39 2.61
CA TRP A 118 16.25 -15.19 1.87
C TRP A 118 15.69 -15.75 0.57
N GLN A 119 14.38 -15.98 0.53
CA GLN A 119 13.67 -16.57 -0.60
C GLN A 119 12.65 -15.57 -1.14
N ALA A 120 12.93 -15.06 -2.35
CA ALA A 120 12.00 -14.18 -3.06
C ALA A 120 12.40 -14.09 -4.54
N HIS A 121 11.41 -13.93 -5.40
CA HIS A 121 11.61 -13.69 -6.82
C HIS A 121 11.53 -12.19 -7.13
N GLY A 122 12.61 -11.63 -7.68
CA GLY A 122 12.66 -10.23 -8.10
C GLY A 122 12.58 -9.21 -6.96
N LEU A 123 12.95 -9.61 -5.72
CA LEU A 123 12.98 -8.71 -4.57
C LEU A 123 14.11 -7.69 -4.73
N PRO A 124 13.84 -6.39 -4.57
CA PRO A 124 14.89 -5.38 -4.43
C PRO A 124 15.73 -5.60 -3.18
N ASP A 125 16.92 -5.02 -3.14
CA ASP A 125 17.80 -5.09 -1.98
C ASP A 125 17.12 -4.62 -0.68
N VAL A 126 16.31 -3.58 -0.77
CA VAL A 126 15.52 -3.04 0.36
C VAL A 126 14.10 -2.71 -0.09
N LEU A 127 13.11 -3.18 0.66
CA LEU A 127 11.72 -2.73 0.60
C LEU A 127 11.43 -1.88 1.84
N VAL A 128 11.08 -0.61 1.63
CA VAL A 128 10.63 0.29 2.70
C VAL A 128 9.15 0.06 2.93
N GLY A 129 8.81 -0.60 4.03
CA GLY A 129 7.44 -1.02 4.32
C GLY A 129 6.54 0.06 4.90
N ALA A 130 5.24 -0.21 4.90
CA ALA A 130 4.17 0.67 5.35
C ALA A 130 4.40 1.32 6.74
N PRO A 131 4.93 0.64 7.77
CA PRO A 131 5.13 1.26 9.08
C PRO A 131 6.07 2.47 9.10
N LEU A 132 7.06 2.52 8.19
CA LEU A 132 7.93 3.70 8.06
C LEU A 132 7.29 4.83 7.27
N LEU A 133 6.32 4.50 6.41
CA LEU A 133 5.63 5.45 5.55
C LEU A 133 4.45 6.09 6.28
N PHE A 134 3.57 5.27 6.84
CA PHE A 134 2.24 5.68 7.30
C PHE A 134 2.13 6.04 8.79
N GLY A 135 3.24 6.32 9.45
CA GLY A 135 3.20 6.90 10.81
C GLY A 135 2.64 8.33 10.86
N ARG A 136 2.38 8.94 9.69
CA ARG A 136 1.83 10.29 9.49
C ARG A 136 0.97 10.33 8.23
N ASP A 137 0.38 11.49 7.95
CA ASP A 137 -0.24 11.75 6.64
C ASP A 137 0.86 11.87 5.59
N ILE A 138 0.70 11.17 4.48
CA ILE A 138 1.65 11.23 3.37
C ILE A 138 0.95 11.54 2.05
N GLU A 139 1.55 12.41 1.28
CA GLU A 139 1.18 12.71 -0.09
C GLU A 139 2.18 12.03 -1.02
N LEU A 140 1.66 11.32 -2.01
CA LEU A 140 2.43 10.65 -3.03
C LEU A 140 2.07 11.23 -4.39
N THR A 141 3.08 11.78 -5.07
CA THR A 141 2.99 12.28 -6.43
C THR A 141 3.90 11.48 -7.35
N ASP A 142 3.99 11.85 -8.61
CA ASP A 142 4.93 11.28 -9.58
C ASP A 142 6.42 11.56 -9.25
N LYS A 143 6.70 12.52 -8.33
CA LYS A 143 8.07 13.04 -8.06
C LYS A 143 8.51 12.95 -6.61
N ALA A 144 7.59 12.82 -5.67
CA ALA A 144 7.94 12.90 -4.26
C ALA A 144 6.94 12.23 -3.34
N ILE A 145 7.43 11.79 -2.19
CA ILE A 145 6.63 11.52 -1.00
C ILE A 145 6.79 12.71 -0.07
N ALA A 146 5.69 13.39 0.26
CA ALA A 146 5.67 14.46 1.24
C ALA A 146 4.96 14.01 2.52
N TYR A 147 5.52 14.36 3.66
CA TYR A 147 5.00 14.04 5.00
C TYR A 147 4.35 15.27 5.61
N TYR A 148 3.21 15.07 6.25
CA TYR A 148 2.44 16.15 6.87
C TYR A 148 2.16 15.87 8.35
N SER A 149 2.03 16.96 9.13
CA SER A 149 1.31 16.96 10.40
C SER A 149 -0.07 17.56 10.21
N ALA A 150 -1.09 16.93 10.78
CA ALA A 150 -2.46 17.41 10.81
C ALA A 150 -2.87 17.62 12.29
N GLU A 151 -3.27 18.84 12.64
CA GLU A 151 -3.71 19.20 13.98
C GLU A 151 -5.06 19.90 13.88
N GLY A 152 -6.08 19.35 14.54
CA GLY A 152 -7.45 19.89 14.51
C GLY A 152 -8.10 19.84 13.12
N CYS A 153 -7.77 18.80 12.33
CA CYS A 153 -8.18 18.66 10.94
C CYS A 153 -9.24 17.56 10.71
N ASP A 154 -9.88 17.04 11.75
CA ASP A 154 -10.72 15.85 11.68
C ASP A 154 -11.81 15.93 10.59
N ASP A 155 -12.44 17.11 10.43
CA ASP A 155 -13.51 17.35 9.46
C ASP A 155 -13.10 18.24 8.28
N ALA A 156 -11.88 18.76 8.28
CA ALA A 156 -11.40 19.64 7.20
C ALA A 156 -11.03 18.83 5.95
N PRO A 157 -11.36 19.28 4.73
CA PRO A 157 -10.85 18.64 3.51
C PRO A 157 -9.33 18.83 3.44
N LEU A 158 -8.58 17.72 3.34
CA LEU A 158 -7.11 17.76 3.23
C LEU A 158 -6.61 17.67 1.78
N GLY A 159 -7.47 17.36 0.82
CA GLY A 159 -7.15 17.40 -0.61
C GLY A 159 -7.03 18.83 -1.11
N TYR A 160 -5.95 19.52 -0.80
CA TYR A 160 -5.77 20.97 -0.94
C TYR A 160 -5.45 21.43 -2.36
N TRP A 161 -5.26 20.54 -3.31
CA TRP A 161 -4.86 20.86 -4.69
C TRP A 161 -6.02 21.16 -5.64
N ALA A 162 -7.27 20.95 -5.19
CA ALA A 162 -8.49 21.33 -5.89
C ALA A 162 -9.62 21.58 -4.89
N ASP A 163 -10.72 22.24 -5.33
CA ASP A 163 -11.84 22.60 -4.46
C ASP A 163 -12.63 21.39 -3.95
N ASP A 164 -12.72 20.32 -4.73
CA ASP A 164 -13.47 19.10 -4.39
C ASP A 164 -12.67 17.85 -4.80
N VAL A 165 -11.70 17.51 -3.96
CA VAL A 165 -10.88 16.30 -4.18
C VAL A 165 -11.63 15.09 -3.63
N PRO A 166 -11.97 14.09 -4.46
CA PRO A 166 -12.63 12.89 -4.00
C PRO A 166 -11.74 12.10 -3.03
N TRP A 167 -12.42 11.37 -2.14
CA TRP A 167 -11.75 10.50 -1.18
C TRP A 167 -12.51 9.19 -0.96
N LEU A 168 -11.79 8.19 -0.51
CA LEU A 168 -12.31 6.90 -0.04
C LEU A 168 -11.99 6.72 1.44
N ALA A 169 -12.94 6.13 2.18
CA ALA A 169 -12.64 5.68 3.53
C ALA A 169 -11.61 4.55 3.48
N MET A 170 -10.57 4.67 4.30
CA MET A 170 -9.65 3.55 4.52
C MET A 170 -10.36 2.45 5.29
N ALA A 171 -10.29 1.24 4.79
CA ALA A 171 -10.86 0.08 5.46
C ALA A 171 -10.22 -0.13 6.85
N PRO A 172 -10.95 -0.68 7.83
CA PRO A 172 -10.35 -1.07 9.10
C PRO A 172 -9.16 -2.00 8.87
N SER A 173 -8.08 -1.78 9.62
CA SER A 173 -6.90 -2.64 9.64
C SER A 173 -6.78 -3.34 10.98
N LYS A 174 -6.13 -4.50 11.02
CA LYS A 174 -5.78 -5.18 12.29
C LYS A 174 -4.76 -4.33 13.06
N ASP A 175 -4.76 -4.47 14.38
CA ASP A 175 -3.79 -3.77 15.23
C ASP A 175 -2.35 -4.02 14.77
N GLY A 176 -1.59 -2.95 14.59
CA GLY A 176 -0.21 -3.00 14.12
C GLY A 176 -0.03 -3.10 12.60
N ASP A 177 -1.11 -3.24 11.82
CA ASP A 177 -1.04 -3.21 10.36
C ASP A 177 -1.21 -1.77 9.85
N ALA A 178 -0.13 -1.21 9.34
CA ALA A 178 -0.09 0.16 8.81
C ALA A 178 -0.49 0.24 7.32
N ARG A 179 -0.73 -0.88 6.65
CA ARG A 179 -1.12 -0.89 5.22
C ARG A 179 -2.49 -0.25 5.02
N VAL A 180 -2.67 0.32 3.85
CA VAL A 180 -3.90 1.04 3.50
C VAL A 180 -4.69 0.25 2.47
N SER A 181 -5.92 -0.13 2.86
CA SER A 181 -6.90 -0.74 1.96
C SER A 181 -8.12 0.16 1.83
N VAL A 182 -8.75 0.10 0.67
CA VAL A 182 -10.00 0.82 0.34
C VAL A 182 -11.00 -0.16 -0.27
N THR A 183 -12.27 0.25 -0.39
CA THR A 183 -13.26 -0.52 -1.14
C THR A 183 -13.47 0.09 -2.53
N VAL A 184 -13.31 -0.72 -3.56
CA VAL A 184 -13.60 -0.37 -4.95
C VAL A 184 -14.78 -1.20 -5.47
N GLN A 185 -15.35 -0.82 -6.63
CA GLN A 185 -16.42 -1.60 -7.27
C GLN A 185 -15.87 -2.25 -8.53
N VAL A 186 -15.87 -3.57 -8.60
CA VAL A 186 -15.46 -4.35 -9.76
C VAL A 186 -16.71 -4.92 -10.43
N ASN A 187 -17.05 -4.46 -11.62
CA ASN A 187 -18.34 -4.76 -12.28
C ASN A 187 -19.56 -4.57 -11.34
N GLY A 188 -19.52 -3.52 -10.50
CA GLY A 188 -20.57 -3.22 -9.51
C GLY A 188 -20.53 -4.05 -8.22
N VAL A 189 -19.57 -4.96 -8.07
CA VAL A 189 -19.37 -5.75 -6.83
C VAL A 189 -18.30 -5.09 -5.95
N PRO A 190 -18.59 -4.82 -4.66
CA PRO A 190 -17.59 -4.23 -3.76
C PRO A 190 -16.46 -5.22 -3.49
N VAL A 191 -15.22 -4.76 -3.65
CA VAL A 191 -14.00 -5.53 -3.43
C VAL A 191 -13.04 -4.70 -2.58
N ARG A 192 -12.50 -5.30 -1.53
CA ARG A 192 -11.44 -4.69 -0.72
C ARG A 192 -10.12 -4.75 -1.49
N ALA A 193 -9.46 -3.59 -1.63
CA ALA A 193 -8.26 -3.41 -2.42
C ALA A 193 -7.14 -2.79 -1.57
N LEU A 194 -5.97 -3.42 -1.55
CA LEU A 194 -4.75 -2.91 -0.94
C LEU A 194 -4.10 -1.90 -1.90
N VAL A 195 -3.70 -0.73 -1.43
CA VAL A 195 -2.90 0.22 -2.20
C VAL A 195 -1.42 -0.13 -2.04
N ASP A 196 -0.82 -0.68 -3.08
CA ASP A 196 0.48 -1.37 -3.00
C ASP A 196 1.46 -0.91 -4.08
N SER A 197 2.40 -0.03 -3.71
CA SER A 197 3.47 0.42 -4.60
C SER A 197 4.56 -0.63 -4.86
N GLY A 198 4.57 -1.73 -4.12
CA GLY A 198 5.46 -2.87 -4.32
C GLY A 198 5.02 -3.78 -5.48
N ALA A 199 3.74 -3.74 -5.84
CA ALA A 199 3.20 -4.47 -6.98
C ALA A 199 3.31 -3.63 -8.26
N PRO A 200 3.94 -4.13 -9.35
CA PRO A 200 4.13 -3.36 -10.58
C PRO A 200 2.81 -3.09 -11.33
N ALA A 201 1.80 -3.90 -11.13
CA ALA A 201 0.49 -3.76 -11.74
C ALA A 201 -0.62 -4.11 -10.74
N SER A 202 -1.82 -3.61 -11.01
CA SER A 202 -3.02 -3.96 -10.25
C SER A 202 -3.44 -5.40 -10.54
N ILE A 203 -3.87 -6.11 -9.49
CA ILE A 203 -4.17 -7.54 -9.52
C ILE A 203 -5.53 -7.78 -8.88
N LEU A 204 -6.37 -8.56 -9.53
CA LEU A 204 -7.61 -9.09 -8.96
C LEU A 204 -7.39 -10.54 -8.52
N ASP A 205 -7.89 -10.89 -7.34
CA ASP A 205 -7.85 -12.27 -6.86
C ASP A 205 -8.68 -13.21 -7.75
N ALA A 206 -8.14 -14.40 -8.04
CA ALA A 206 -8.77 -15.37 -8.94
C ALA A 206 -10.15 -15.83 -8.45
N ASP A 207 -10.39 -15.89 -7.13
CA ASP A 207 -11.70 -16.25 -6.61
C ASP A 207 -12.75 -15.15 -6.87
N VAL A 208 -12.35 -13.88 -6.84
CA VAL A 208 -13.24 -12.78 -7.24
C VAL A 208 -13.53 -12.85 -8.74
N ALA A 209 -12.51 -13.08 -9.56
CA ALA A 209 -12.71 -13.22 -11.01
C ALA A 209 -13.69 -14.34 -11.35
N ARG A 210 -13.57 -15.51 -10.71
CA ARG A 210 -14.52 -16.63 -10.87
C ARG A 210 -15.94 -16.27 -10.45
N ARG A 211 -16.12 -15.58 -9.32
CA ARG A 211 -17.45 -15.11 -8.89
C ARG A 211 -18.09 -14.12 -9.86
N LEU A 212 -17.28 -13.39 -10.61
CA LEU A 212 -17.73 -12.48 -11.69
C LEU A 212 -17.95 -13.20 -13.02
N GLY A 213 -17.81 -14.53 -13.09
CA GLY A 213 -18.04 -15.35 -14.28
C GLY A 213 -16.86 -15.47 -15.23
N PHE A 214 -15.65 -15.06 -14.81
CA PHE A 214 -14.43 -15.26 -15.58
C PHE A 214 -13.78 -16.61 -15.23
N HIS A 215 -13.02 -17.14 -16.16
CA HIS A 215 -12.26 -18.39 -16.01
C HIS A 215 -10.75 -18.09 -16.14
N PRO A 216 -10.10 -17.56 -15.07
CA PRO A 216 -8.70 -17.17 -15.14
C PRO A 216 -7.74 -18.34 -15.40
N GLU A 217 -8.19 -19.58 -15.21
CA GLU A 217 -7.47 -20.81 -15.56
C GLU A 217 -7.44 -21.13 -17.05
N ASP A 218 -8.21 -20.43 -17.89
CA ASP A 218 -8.18 -20.62 -19.34
C ASP A 218 -6.78 -20.33 -19.88
N PRO A 219 -6.11 -21.31 -20.53
CA PRO A 219 -4.76 -21.12 -21.07
C PRO A 219 -4.64 -19.97 -22.06
N ALA A 220 -5.74 -19.59 -22.74
CA ALA A 220 -5.76 -18.47 -23.68
C ALA A 220 -5.61 -17.11 -22.99
N LEU A 221 -5.88 -17.02 -21.68
CA LEU A 221 -5.77 -15.80 -20.89
C LEU A 221 -4.42 -15.69 -20.15
N VAL A 222 -3.66 -16.79 -20.06
CA VAL A 222 -2.39 -16.84 -19.32
C VAL A 222 -1.33 -16.02 -20.04
N VAL A 223 -0.75 -15.05 -19.37
CA VAL A 223 0.33 -14.21 -19.89
C VAL A 223 1.69 -14.49 -19.27
N GLY A 224 1.75 -15.21 -18.14
CA GLY A 224 3.01 -15.55 -17.50
C GLY A 224 2.89 -15.95 -16.04
N GLY A 225 3.94 -15.67 -15.25
CA GLY A 225 4.00 -15.90 -13.83
C GLY A 225 4.42 -14.64 -13.06
N MET A 226 3.97 -14.54 -11.83
CA MET A 226 4.33 -13.47 -10.90
C MET A 226 4.87 -14.09 -9.62
N GLY A 227 5.97 -13.54 -9.14
CA GLY A 227 6.57 -13.89 -7.86
C GLY A 227 6.47 -12.75 -6.84
N GLY A 228 7.15 -12.92 -5.74
CA GLY A 228 7.26 -11.99 -4.63
C GLY A 228 8.04 -12.64 -3.50
N ILE A 229 7.75 -12.28 -2.26
CA ILE A 229 8.28 -13.01 -1.10
C ILE A 229 7.72 -14.44 -1.15
N GLY A 230 8.61 -15.43 -0.97
CA GLY A 230 8.37 -16.85 -1.16
C GLY A 230 9.04 -17.38 -2.44
N ASP A 231 8.97 -18.68 -2.65
CA ASP A 231 9.66 -19.39 -3.75
C ASP A 231 8.70 -19.82 -4.89
N HIS A 232 7.40 -19.58 -4.74
CA HIS A 232 6.41 -19.94 -5.76
C HIS A 232 6.19 -18.82 -6.77
N LEU A 233 5.90 -19.22 -8.01
CA LEU A 233 5.42 -18.36 -9.06
C LEU A 233 3.93 -18.61 -9.29
N ASN A 234 3.11 -17.59 -9.05
CA ASN A 234 1.69 -17.64 -9.36
C ASN A 234 1.47 -17.45 -10.87
N THR A 235 0.61 -18.27 -11.45
CA THR A 235 0.15 -18.05 -12.83
C THR A 235 -0.65 -16.75 -12.89
N VAL A 236 -0.35 -15.92 -13.88
CA VAL A 236 -1.04 -14.66 -14.15
C VAL A 236 -1.83 -14.77 -15.44
N SER A 237 -3.11 -14.48 -15.37
CA SER A 237 -3.99 -14.31 -16.50
C SER A 237 -4.40 -12.85 -16.64
N VAL A 238 -4.88 -12.44 -17.81
CA VAL A 238 -5.44 -11.09 -18.04
C VAL A 238 -6.88 -11.20 -18.49
N ILE A 239 -7.76 -10.50 -17.79
CA ILE A 239 -9.18 -10.39 -18.14
C ILE A 239 -9.54 -8.95 -18.47
N THR A 240 -10.67 -8.74 -19.14
CA THR A 240 -11.25 -7.42 -19.37
C THR A 240 -12.54 -7.29 -18.58
N LEU A 241 -12.53 -6.44 -17.57
CA LEU A 241 -13.68 -6.08 -16.76
C LEU A 241 -14.52 -5.03 -17.47
N ASP A 242 -15.83 -5.02 -17.27
CA ASP A 242 -16.69 -3.97 -17.83
C ASP A 242 -16.40 -2.63 -17.17
N SER A 243 -16.16 -2.62 -15.86
CA SER A 243 -15.78 -1.41 -15.12
C SER A 243 -15.05 -1.73 -13.84
N VAL A 244 -14.15 -0.81 -13.45
CA VAL A 244 -13.65 -0.68 -12.09
C VAL A 244 -13.93 0.75 -11.63
N ALA A 245 -14.71 0.90 -10.55
CA ALA A 245 -15.01 2.22 -10.00
C ALA A 245 -14.26 2.42 -8.68
N ILE A 246 -13.56 3.55 -8.58
CA ILE A 246 -12.77 4.01 -7.45
C ILE A 246 -13.38 5.33 -7.00
N GLY A 247 -14.32 5.28 -6.05
CA GLY A 247 -15.16 6.42 -5.74
C GLY A 247 -15.91 6.92 -6.97
N PRO A 248 -15.77 8.20 -7.34
CA PRO A 248 -16.43 8.77 -8.53
C PRO A 248 -15.72 8.43 -9.86
N GLU A 249 -14.48 7.97 -9.81
CA GLU A 249 -13.72 7.59 -11.00
C GLU A 249 -14.15 6.20 -11.48
N VAL A 250 -14.47 6.08 -12.78
CA VAL A 250 -14.85 4.80 -13.39
C VAL A 250 -13.97 4.51 -14.61
N VAL A 251 -13.22 3.43 -14.54
CA VAL A 251 -12.44 2.92 -15.67
C VAL A 251 -13.25 1.84 -16.36
N HIS A 252 -13.64 2.09 -17.61
CA HIS A 252 -14.37 1.13 -18.44
C HIS A 252 -13.41 0.25 -19.24
N LYS A 253 -13.83 -1.02 -19.48
CA LYS A 253 -13.04 -2.00 -20.21
C LYS A 253 -11.63 -2.16 -19.65
N ALA A 254 -11.55 -2.16 -18.31
CA ALA A 254 -10.30 -2.27 -17.58
C ALA A 254 -9.66 -3.65 -17.82
N ARG A 255 -8.45 -3.66 -18.36
CA ARG A 255 -7.64 -4.87 -18.50
C ARG A 255 -6.83 -5.06 -17.23
N ILE A 256 -7.09 -6.14 -16.50
CA ILE A 256 -6.47 -6.37 -15.19
C ILE A 256 -5.82 -7.75 -15.12
N ALA A 257 -4.69 -7.81 -14.41
CA ALA A 257 -4.06 -9.09 -14.07
C ALA A 257 -4.92 -9.85 -13.05
N VAL A 258 -4.97 -11.16 -13.18
CA VAL A 258 -5.62 -12.05 -12.23
C VAL A 258 -4.61 -13.10 -11.77
N ALA A 259 -4.50 -13.27 -10.45
CA ALA A 259 -3.66 -14.29 -9.84
C ALA A 259 -4.35 -14.88 -8.61
N ASP A 260 -3.98 -16.10 -8.23
CA ASP A 260 -4.41 -16.68 -6.95
C ASP A 260 -3.56 -16.07 -5.81
N MET A 261 -4.03 -14.95 -5.26
CA MET A 261 -3.31 -14.21 -4.22
C MET A 261 -3.17 -14.98 -2.91
N TRP A 262 -4.06 -15.91 -2.64
CA TRP A 262 -4.17 -16.60 -1.36
C TRP A 262 -3.98 -18.11 -1.43
N GLY A 263 -3.63 -18.66 -2.61
CA GLY A 263 -3.50 -20.09 -2.83
C GLY A 263 -2.50 -20.77 -1.92
N SER A 264 -1.31 -20.19 -1.78
CA SER A 264 -0.27 -20.67 -0.87
C SER A 264 -0.71 -20.64 0.61
N VAL A 265 -1.37 -19.55 1.02
CA VAL A 265 -1.93 -19.39 2.37
C VAL A 265 -3.02 -20.44 2.62
N ARG A 266 -3.88 -20.68 1.62
CA ARG A 266 -4.91 -21.73 1.70
C ARG A 266 -4.33 -23.14 1.81
N ALA A 267 -3.20 -23.39 1.18
CA ALA A 267 -2.53 -24.69 1.23
C ALA A 267 -1.85 -24.95 2.58
N ASP A 268 -1.26 -23.92 3.19
CA ASP A 268 -0.41 -24.06 4.38
C ASP A 268 -1.17 -23.97 5.72
N LEU A 269 -2.38 -23.42 5.72
CA LEU A 269 -3.14 -23.19 6.95
C LEU A 269 -4.26 -24.21 7.16
N ARG A 270 -4.56 -24.51 8.43
CA ARG A 270 -5.74 -25.28 8.83
C ARG A 270 -7.03 -24.51 8.50
N PRO A 271 -8.17 -25.20 8.30
CA PRO A 271 -9.42 -24.53 7.89
C PRO A 271 -9.85 -23.38 8.80
N SER A 272 -9.73 -23.51 10.13
CA SER A 272 -10.11 -22.46 11.09
C SER A 272 -9.19 -21.22 11.01
N GLU A 273 -7.89 -21.42 10.87
CA GLU A 273 -6.90 -20.34 10.71
C GLU A 273 -7.09 -19.62 9.37
N ARG A 274 -7.46 -20.37 8.34
CA ARG A 274 -7.74 -19.87 6.99
C ARG A 274 -8.96 -18.95 6.98
N GLU A 275 -10.07 -19.37 7.62
CA GLU A 275 -11.29 -18.58 7.69
C GLU A 275 -11.04 -17.24 8.39
N GLU A 276 -10.34 -17.24 9.52
CA GLU A 276 -9.99 -16.03 10.26
C GLU A 276 -9.07 -15.09 9.47
N LEU A 277 -8.06 -15.64 8.76
CA LEU A 277 -7.12 -14.84 7.98
C LEU A 277 -7.78 -14.22 6.74
N LEU A 278 -8.64 -14.98 6.05
CA LEU A 278 -9.23 -14.56 4.79
C LEU A 278 -10.48 -13.70 4.95
N ALA A 279 -11.14 -13.70 6.12
CA ALA A 279 -12.35 -12.91 6.36
C ALA A 279 -12.18 -11.41 6.07
N ASP A 280 -11.01 -10.85 6.44
CA ASP A 280 -10.67 -9.43 6.27
C ASP A 280 -9.55 -9.20 5.24
N SER A 281 -9.32 -10.16 4.35
CA SER A 281 -8.24 -10.07 3.37
C SER A 281 -8.59 -9.16 2.21
N ASP A 282 -7.55 -8.58 1.62
CA ASP A 282 -7.67 -7.86 0.37
C ASP A 282 -7.79 -8.85 -0.80
N HIS A 283 -8.73 -8.59 -1.69
CA HIS A 283 -8.98 -9.40 -2.88
C HIS A 283 -8.62 -8.68 -4.17
N MET A 284 -8.03 -7.51 -4.04
CA MET A 284 -7.46 -6.74 -5.13
C MET A 284 -6.22 -5.99 -4.63
N ILE A 285 -5.28 -5.78 -5.51
CA ILE A 285 -4.16 -4.86 -5.33
C ILE A 285 -4.35 -3.71 -6.33
N LEU A 286 -4.27 -2.47 -5.84
CA LEU A 286 -4.07 -1.27 -6.64
C LEU A 286 -2.58 -1.01 -6.70
N GLY A 287 -1.95 -1.39 -7.81
CA GLY A 287 -0.51 -1.42 -7.97
C GLY A 287 0.09 -0.11 -8.50
N ALA A 288 1.33 -0.20 -8.97
CA ALA A 288 2.07 0.93 -9.51
C ALA A 288 1.39 1.59 -10.71
N ASP A 289 0.65 0.85 -11.53
CA ASP A 289 -0.15 1.36 -12.64
C ASP A 289 -1.23 2.34 -12.17
N PHE A 290 -1.96 1.99 -11.09
CA PHE A 290 -2.91 2.90 -10.45
C PHE A 290 -2.18 4.08 -9.77
N ILE A 291 -1.17 3.79 -8.96
CA ILE A 291 -0.47 4.81 -8.15
C ILE A 291 0.20 5.86 -9.04
N ARG A 292 0.82 5.45 -10.15
CA ARG A 292 1.48 6.37 -11.09
C ARG A 292 0.51 7.31 -11.81
N ALA A 293 -0.72 6.83 -12.04
CA ALA A 293 -1.75 7.61 -12.71
C ALA A 293 -2.43 8.64 -11.80
N HIS A 294 -2.12 8.64 -10.49
CA HIS A 294 -2.84 9.45 -9.50
C HIS A 294 -1.93 10.30 -8.62
N HIS A 295 -2.46 11.44 -8.20
CA HIS A 295 -2.02 12.18 -7.02
C HIS A 295 -2.75 11.60 -5.81
N LEU A 296 -2.05 11.10 -4.82
CA LEU A 296 -2.61 10.43 -3.66
C LEU A 296 -2.24 11.17 -2.37
N LEU A 297 -3.20 11.33 -1.46
CA LEU A 297 -2.93 11.73 -0.08
C LEU A 297 -3.54 10.70 0.86
N PHE A 298 -2.69 9.97 1.53
CA PHE A 298 -3.04 9.05 2.61
C PHE A 298 -3.18 9.86 3.89
N ALA A 299 -4.37 10.39 4.13
CA ALA A 299 -4.71 11.14 5.34
C ALA A 299 -5.03 10.16 6.49
N ASN A 300 -3.98 9.58 7.08
CA ASN A 300 -4.10 8.62 8.18
C ASN A 300 -4.80 9.23 9.40
N SER A 301 -4.60 10.54 9.63
CA SER A 301 -5.28 11.30 10.69
C SER A 301 -6.80 11.26 10.56
N GLN A 302 -7.33 11.16 9.33
CA GLN A 302 -8.76 11.11 9.03
C GLN A 302 -9.25 9.73 8.58
N ARG A 303 -8.36 8.77 8.39
CA ARG A 303 -8.67 7.48 7.76
C ARG A 303 -9.29 7.64 6.37
N ARG A 304 -8.73 8.56 5.55
CA ARG A 304 -9.19 8.88 4.18
C ARG A 304 -8.03 8.81 3.20
N LEU A 305 -8.29 8.21 2.05
CA LEU A 305 -7.43 8.30 0.87
C LEU A 305 -8.03 9.32 -0.09
N TYR A 306 -7.43 10.49 -0.19
CA TYR A 306 -7.75 11.49 -1.22
C TYR A 306 -6.99 11.16 -2.50
N PHE A 307 -7.62 11.36 -3.66
CA PHE A 307 -6.96 11.05 -4.92
C PHE A 307 -7.47 11.95 -6.05
N SER A 308 -6.64 12.10 -7.08
CA SER A 308 -7.02 12.77 -8.34
C SER A 308 -6.25 12.13 -9.49
N TYR A 309 -6.94 11.87 -10.58
CA TYR A 309 -6.33 11.34 -11.78
C TYR A 309 -5.41 12.39 -12.44
N LEU A 310 -4.16 12.00 -12.69
CA LEU A 310 -3.15 12.83 -13.35
C LEU A 310 -3.02 12.55 -14.85
N GLY A 311 -3.47 11.39 -15.28
CA GLY A 311 -3.36 10.93 -16.66
C GLY A 311 -2.61 9.62 -16.78
N GLY A 312 -2.64 9.03 -17.97
CA GLY A 312 -2.02 7.73 -18.26
C GLY A 312 -3.00 6.56 -18.19
N GLU A 313 -2.48 5.36 -18.36
CA GLU A 313 -3.25 4.13 -18.28
C GLU A 313 -3.34 3.67 -16.81
N VAL A 314 -4.55 3.54 -16.27
CA VAL A 314 -4.77 3.19 -14.86
C VAL A 314 -4.60 1.69 -14.61
N PHE A 315 -5.11 0.86 -15.51
CA PHE A 315 -4.97 -0.59 -15.44
C PHE A 315 -4.37 -1.08 -16.75
N SER A 316 -3.09 -1.41 -16.73
CA SER A 316 -2.38 -1.99 -17.86
C SER A 316 -2.14 -3.47 -17.64
N ALA A 317 -2.38 -4.28 -18.67
CA ALA A 317 -2.00 -5.68 -18.60
C ALA A 317 -0.48 -5.81 -18.40
N PRO A 318 -0.01 -6.75 -17.56
CA PRO A 318 1.41 -7.02 -17.42
C PRO A 318 2.06 -7.26 -18.79
N LYS A 319 3.23 -6.67 -19.02
CA LYS A 319 3.99 -6.96 -20.23
C LYS A 319 4.54 -8.38 -20.15
N PRO A 320 4.67 -9.12 -21.26
CA PRO A 320 5.19 -10.50 -21.26
C PRO A 320 6.57 -10.64 -20.60
N GLN A 321 7.38 -9.58 -20.57
CA GLN A 321 8.70 -9.56 -19.94
C GLN A 321 8.66 -9.30 -18.42
N ASP A 322 7.54 -8.86 -17.88
CA ASP A 322 7.32 -8.71 -16.44
C ASP A 322 6.92 -10.06 -15.80
N ALA A 323 6.53 -11.01 -16.63
CA ALA A 323 6.31 -12.40 -16.27
C ALA A 323 7.66 -13.12 -16.20
N VAL A 324 8.09 -13.51 -15.00
CA VAL A 324 9.28 -14.36 -14.84
C VAL A 324 9.10 -15.59 -15.69
N ALA A 325 10.02 -15.83 -16.63
CA ALA A 325 9.98 -16.97 -17.52
C ALA A 325 9.76 -18.26 -16.72
N ARG A 326 8.78 -19.05 -17.10
CA ARG A 326 8.56 -20.39 -16.54
C ARG A 326 9.88 -21.14 -16.62
N PRO A 327 10.42 -21.71 -15.52
CA PRO A 327 11.51 -22.66 -15.66
C PRO A 327 10.99 -23.77 -16.58
N ALA A 328 11.75 -24.02 -17.66
CA ALA A 328 11.46 -25.14 -18.56
C ALA A 328 11.30 -26.38 -17.69
N SER A 329 10.15 -27.06 -17.76
CA SER A 329 9.97 -28.35 -17.14
C SER A 329 11.13 -29.24 -17.58
N ALA A 330 11.99 -29.60 -16.64
CA ALA A 330 13.02 -30.61 -16.88
C ALA A 330 12.34 -31.89 -17.34
N PRO A 331 12.96 -32.64 -18.28
CA PRO A 331 12.41 -33.84 -18.87
C PRO A 331 12.26 -34.98 -17.85
#